data_1a03ca79c4456c79628d2b31b4ade13c
#
_entry.id   1a03ca79c4456c79628d2b31b4ade13c
#
_cell.length_a   1.000
_cell.length_b   1.000
_cell.length_c   1.000
_cell.angle_alpha   90.00
_cell.angle_beta   90.00
_cell.angle_gamma   90.00
#
_symmetry.space_group_name_H-M   'P 1'
#
loop_
_entity.id
_entity.type
_entity.pdbx_description
1 polymer ?
#
loop_
_entity_poly.entity_id
_entity_poly.type
_entity_poly.pdbx_seq_one_letter_code
_entity_poly.pdbx_strand_id
1 'polypeptide(L)'
;GLLLVILLLIMLANKIKVAYPILLVLAGLVISFIPGVPVINIEPDLIFFIFLPPLLYEAAWTVSWKEMWRWRRIITSFAFVVVFVSALSVALVANYIIPGFSLALGFVLGGIVSPPDAVSAGAILKFVKVPKTVSSILEGESLLNDASSLIIFRFAMIAVATEQFIFSKAATSFSWMIVGGVSIGLLIGWIFMKAHKYLPTDVNTDTLLTLLTPYIIYLAAEEVHCSGVLAVVSGGLLLSNNRHRFLNSRSRIRGVNVWESFCFILNGFVFMLIGLDLPQITKGLEEVNIGIPTAVGYGVLITIVLIVSRILSSYGAVIVTLIARNFITVADSKNPGYKVPFILGWTGMRGVVSLAAALSIPVYLNNGNGFPQRNLILFITFIVILLTLLIQGLTLPYFIKKILTDTDDDALSRAEVYNNIRQELAEFATEYLKKNYSE
;
A
#
# COMPACT_ATOMS: atom_id res chain seq x y z
N GLY A 1 20.02 16.40 9.98
CA GLY A 1 19.37 17.50 9.28
C GLY A 1 18.02 17.10 8.73
N LEU A 2 17.96 16.16 7.76
CA LEU A 2 16.74 15.77 7.04
C LEU A 2 15.61 15.30 7.96
N LEU A 3 15.90 14.44 8.94
CA LEU A 3 14.90 13.94 9.90
C LEU A 3 14.24 15.07 10.68
N LEU A 4 14.99 16.10 11.09
CA LEU A 4 14.44 17.27 11.78
C LEU A 4 13.47 18.02 10.88
N VAL A 5 13.84 18.23 9.62
CA VAL A 5 12.98 18.90 8.62
C VAL A 5 11.68 18.10 8.43
N ILE A 6 11.77 16.78 8.28
CA ILE A 6 10.59 15.90 8.18
C ILE A 6 9.68 16.09 9.39
N LEU A 7 10.21 16.03 10.61
CA LEU A 7 9.41 16.19 11.83
C LEU A 7 8.74 17.57 11.90
N LEU A 8 9.45 18.65 11.59
CA LEU A 8 8.88 20.00 11.57
C LEU A 8 7.76 20.14 10.53
N LEU A 9 7.95 19.57 9.34
CA LEU A 9 6.92 19.57 8.29
C LEU A 9 5.69 18.75 8.68
N ILE A 10 5.87 17.63 9.35
CA ILE A 10 4.73 16.83 9.85
C ILE A 10 3.98 17.57 10.96
N MET A 11 4.69 18.25 11.86
CA MET A 11 4.04 19.11 12.87
C MET A 11 3.24 20.24 12.21
N LEU A 12 3.79 20.85 11.15
CA LEU A 12 3.09 21.86 10.37
C LEU A 12 1.86 21.27 9.66
N ALA A 13 1.99 20.11 9.02
CA ALA A 13 0.90 19.42 8.35
C ALA A 13 -0.28 19.16 9.30
N ASN A 14 0.00 18.68 10.51
CA ASN A 14 -1.03 18.46 11.54
C ASN A 14 -1.70 19.76 11.97
N LYS A 15 -0.95 20.86 12.08
CA LYS A 15 -1.49 22.17 12.45
C LYS A 15 -2.43 22.74 11.39
N ILE A 16 -2.09 22.60 10.11
CA ILE A 16 -2.91 23.08 8.99
C ILE A 16 -3.95 22.06 8.52
N LYS A 17 -3.99 20.86 9.16
CA LYS A 17 -4.92 19.75 8.84
C LYS A 17 -4.80 19.26 7.38
N VAL A 18 -3.60 19.23 6.86
CA VAL A 18 -3.26 18.65 5.55
C VAL A 18 -2.54 17.32 5.79
N ALA A 19 -2.75 16.35 4.91
CA ALA A 19 -2.03 15.08 5.01
C ALA A 19 -0.52 15.29 4.83
N TYR A 20 0.27 14.81 5.77
CA TYR A 20 1.73 15.01 5.78
C TYR A 20 2.45 14.50 4.51
N PRO A 21 2.02 13.43 3.80
CA PRO A 21 2.66 13.01 2.57
C PRO A 21 2.71 14.12 1.50
N ILE A 22 1.62 14.86 1.35
CA ILE A 22 1.53 15.99 0.40
C ILE A 22 2.58 17.05 0.71
N LEU A 23 2.65 17.44 1.99
CA LEU A 23 3.58 18.50 2.41
C LEU A 23 5.04 18.08 2.26
N LEU A 24 5.35 16.81 2.56
CA LEU A 24 6.69 16.26 2.44
C LEU A 24 7.16 16.16 0.98
N VAL A 25 6.31 15.73 0.05
CA VAL A 25 6.65 15.69 -1.38
C VAL A 25 6.89 17.10 -1.91
N LEU A 26 6.01 18.07 -1.57
CA LEU A 26 6.19 19.47 -1.99
C LEU A 26 7.44 20.10 -1.38
N ALA A 27 7.71 19.83 -0.11
CA ALA A 27 8.91 20.35 0.54
C ALA A 27 10.19 19.74 -0.02
N GLY A 28 10.20 18.42 -0.28
CA GLY A 28 11.29 17.75 -0.99
C GLY A 28 11.55 18.38 -2.34
N LEU A 29 10.47 18.65 -3.10
CA LEU A 29 10.54 19.35 -4.38
C LEU A 29 11.15 20.75 -4.25
N VAL A 30 10.71 21.56 -3.28
CA VAL A 30 11.27 22.90 -3.06
C VAL A 30 12.75 22.83 -2.65
N ILE A 31 13.10 21.89 -1.76
CA ILE A 31 14.48 21.69 -1.29
C ILE A 31 15.39 21.25 -2.44
N SER A 32 14.89 20.47 -3.39
CA SER A 32 15.66 19.96 -4.53
C SER A 32 16.18 21.07 -5.47
N PHE A 33 15.56 22.26 -5.44
CA PHE A 33 16.02 23.44 -6.19
C PHE A 33 17.06 24.30 -5.45
N ILE A 34 17.37 23.98 -4.18
CA ILE A 34 18.34 24.73 -3.40
C ILE A 34 19.77 24.28 -3.80
N PRO A 35 20.63 25.20 -4.30
CA PRO A 35 22.00 24.86 -4.63
C PRO A 35 22.78 24.39 -3.38
N GLY A 36 23.52 23.26 -3.52
CA GLY A 36 24.35 22.74 -2.43
C GLY A 36 23.69 21.64 -1.57
N VAL A 37 22.43 21.30 -1.82
CA VAL A 37 21.83 20.10 -1.23
C VAL A 37 22.44 18.86 -1.90
N PRO A 38 23.03 17.93 -1.13
CA PRO A 38 23.63 16.72 -1.73
C PRO A 38 22.53 15.86 -2.36
N VAL A 39 22.76 15.41 -3.59
CA VAL A 39 21.91 14.41 -4.25
C VAL A 39 22.09 13.10 -3.51
N ILE A 40 21.03 12.57 -2.93
CA ILE A 40 21.04 11.31 -2.22
C ILE A 40 20.82 10.20 -3.23
N ASN A 41 21.90 9.68 -3.81
CA ASN A 41 21.83 8.50 -4.66
C ASN A 41 21.69 7.26 -3.77
N ILE A 42 20.49 6.75 -3.62
CA ILE A 42 20.24 5.46 -2.96
C ILE A 42 20.06 4.42 -4.07
N GLU A 43 20.80 3.31 -3.96
CA GLU A 43 20.60 2.19 -4.87
C GLU A 43 19.14 1.71 -4.81
N PRO A 44 18.48 1.48 -5.94
CA PRO A 44 17.07 1.11 -6.00
C PRO A 44 16.74 -0.12 -5.15
N ASP A 45 17.60 -1.14 -5.16
CA ASP A 45 17.43 -2.37 -4.40
C ASP A 45 17.44 -2.12 -2.88
N LEU A 46 18.23 -1.14 -2.42
CA LEU A 46 18.26 -0.72 -1.02
C LEU A 46 16.95 -0.03 -0.62
N ILE A 47 16.33 0.75 -1.51
CA ILE A 47 15.03 1.37 -1.25
C ILE A 47 13.98 0.28 -1.01
N PHE A 48 13.92 -0.72 -1.88
CA PHE A 48 13.02 -1.86 -1.70
C PHE A 48 13.27 -2.58 -0.38
N PHE A 49 14.54 -2.90 -0.10
CA PHE A 49 14.92 -3.67 1.07
C PHE A 49 14.68 -2.93 2.38
N ILE A 50 15.00 -1.63 2.44
CA ILE A 50 14.87 -0.85 3.69
C ILE A 50 13.42 -0.51 4.00
N PHE A 51 12.64 -0.11 2.99
CA PHE A 51 11.33 0.48 3.23
C PHE A 51 10.16 -0.52 3.08
N LEU A 52 10.22 -1.41 2.09
CA LEU A 52 9.07 -2.23 1.74
C LEU A 52 8.73 -3.30 2.80
N PRO A 53 9.68 -4.12 3.30
CA PRO A 53 9.36 -5.15 4.27
C PRO A 53 8.74 -4.64 5.57
N PRO A 54 9.28 -3.58 6.23
CA PRO A 54 8.68 -3.09 7.46
C PRO A 54 7.30 -2.44 7.25
N LEU A 55 7.09 -1.71 6.14
CA LEU A 55 5.81 -1.07 5.86
C LEU A 55 4.71 -2.10 5.60
N LEU A 56 5.02 -3.14 4.83
CA LEU A 56 4.09 -4.25 4.59
C LEU A 56 3.80 -5.07 5.85
N TYR A 57 4.84 -5.29 6.66
CA TYR A 57 4.69 -6.03 7.91
C TYR A 57 3.82 -5.27 8.92
N GLU A 58 4.03 -3.97 9.08
CA GLU A 58 3.22 -3.12 9.94
C GLU A 58 1.77 -3.10 9.46
N ALA A 59 1.54 -2.95 8.16
CA ALA A 59 0.20 -3.03 7.58
C ALA A 59 -0.46 -4.39 7.88
N ALA A 60 0.26 -5.51 7.69
CA ALA A 60 -0.23 -6.85 8.00
C ALA A 60 -0.46 -7.06 9.51
N TRP A 61 0.32 -6.38 10.37
CA TRP A 61 0.20 -6.47 11.82
C TRP A 61 -1.01 -5.69 12.37
N THR A 62 -1.39 -4.60 11.75
CA THR A 62 -2.47 -3.71 12.18
C THR A 62 -3.84 -4.13 11.66
N VAL A 63 -3.90 -4.74 10.48
CA VAL A 63 -5.15 -5.20 9.87
C VAL A 63 -5.86 -6.25 10.73
N SER A 64 -7.17 -6.07 10.91
CA SER A 64 -8.01 -7.06 11.59
C SER A 64 -8.26 -8.27 10.70
N TRP A 65 -7.71 -9.44 11.08
CA TRP A 65 -7.96 -10.70 10.37
C TRP A 65 -9.45 -11.00 10.20
N LYS A 66 -10.26 -10.74 11.22
CA LYS A 66 -11.72 -10.97 11.20
C LYS A 66 -12.41 -10.12 10.12
N GLU A 67 -12.07 -8.83 10.03
CA GLU A 67 -12.63 -7.94 9.02
C GLU A 67 -12.09 -8.29 7.62
N MET A 68 -10.80 -8.58 7.49
CA MET A 68 -10.21 -9.00 6.22
C MET A 68 -10.87 -10.28 5.69
N TRP A 69 -11.15 -11.27 6.57
CA TRP A 69 -11.84 -12.51 6.19
C TRP A 69 -13.29 -12.27 5.84
N ARG A 70 -13.97 -11.35 6.55
CA ARG A 70 -15.35 -10.92 6.26
C ARG A 70 -15.45 -10.30 4.87
N TRP A 71 -14.55 -9.38 4.53
CA TRP A 71 -14.56 -8.64 3.27
C TRP A 71 -13.66 -9.23 2.20
N ARG A 72 -13.09 -10.43 2.41
CA ARG A 72 -12.09 -11.07 1.54
C ARG A 72 -12.42 -11.03 0.04
N ARG A 73 -13.69 -11.19 -0.36
CA ARG A 73 -14.09 -11.19 -1.76
C ARG A 73 -13.93 -9.83 -2.42
N ILE A 74 -14.38 -8.79 -1.72
CA ILE A 74 -14.26 -7.40 -2.19
C ILE A 74 -12.79 -7.03 -2.20
N ILE A 75 -12.06 -7.28 -1.13
CA ILE A 75 -10.63 -7.02 -0.99
C ILE A 75 -9.84 -7.72 -2.11
N THR A 76 -10.08 -9.00 -2.35
CA THR A 76 -9.39 -9.75 -3.42
C THR A 76 -9.76 -9.22 -4.81
N SER A 77 -11.03 -8.88 -5.05
CA SER A 77 -11.45 -8.26 -6.32
C SER A 77 -10.73 -6.93 -6.56
N PHE A 78 -10.65 -6.08 -5.55
CA PHE A 78 -9.96 -4.79 -5.68
C PHE A 78 -8.45 -4.98 -5.83
N ALA A 79 -7.84 -5.84 -5.05
CA ALA A 79 -6.40 -6.06 -5.07
C ALA A 79 -5.88 -6.71 -6.37
N PHE A 80 -6.66 -7.54 -7.03
CA PHE A 80 -6.23 -8.24 -8.25
C PHE A 80 -6.92 -7.73 -9.50
N VAL A 81 -8.27 -7.72 -9.53
CA VAL A 81 -9.01 -7.38 -10.76
C VAL A 81 -8.94 -5.89 -11.05
N VAL A 82 -9.22 -5.02 -10.06
CA VAL A 82 -9.18 -3.57 -10.27
C VAL A 82 -7.76 -3.10 -10.59
N VAL A 83 -6.74 -3.65 -9.92
CA VAL A 83 -5.32 -3.35 -10.19
C VAL A 83 -4.96 -3.78 -11.62
N PHE A 84 -5.33 -5.00 -12.02
CA PHE A 84 -5.06 -5.49 -13.38
C PHE A 84 -5.76 -4.65 -14.46
N VAL A 85 -7.03 -4.31 -14.27
CA VAL A 85 -7.78 -3.45 -15.22
C VAL A 85 -7.17 -2.05 -15.28
N SER A 86 -6.71 -1.50 -14.16
CA SER A 86 -6.02 -0.21 -14.13
C SER A 86 -4.67 -0.30 -14.87
N ALA A 87 -3.87 -1.34 -14.63
CA ALA A 87 -2.61 -1.55 -15.31
C ALA A 87 -2.79 -1.76 -16.81
N LEU A 88 -3.79 -2.54 -17.23
CA LEU A 88 -4.14 -2.74 -18.62
C LEU A 88 -4.58 -1.45 -19.30
N SER A 89 -5.42 -0.64 -18.63
CA SER A 89 -5.88 0.65 -19.17
C SER A 89 -4.71 1.59 -19.40
N VAL A 90 -3.78 1.66 -18.45
CA VAL A 90 -2.54 2.44 -18.61
C VAL A 90 -1.69 1.90 -19.74
N ALA A 91 -1.50 0.57 -19.81
CA ALA A 91 -0.69 -0.07 -20.84
C ALA A 91 -1.22 0.22 -22.26
N LEU A 92 -2.54 0.10 -22.46
CA LEU A 92 -3.16 0.37 -23.76
C LEU A 92 -3.05 1.84 -24.16
N VAL A 93 -3.32 2.76 -23.24
CA VAL A 93 -3.24 4.20 -23.50
C VAL A 93 -1.80 4.64 -23.75
N ALA A 94 -0.85 4.16 -22.95
CA ALA A 94 0.57 4.47 -23.13
C ALA A 94 1.09 3.95 -24.47
N ASN A 95 0.77 2.72 -24.84
CA ASN A 95 1.15 2.14 -26.13
C ASN A 95 0.56 2.90 -27.34
N TYR A 96 -0.67 3.40 -27.20
CA TYR A 96 -1.33 4.13 -28.29
C TYR A 96 -0.83 5.57 -28.45
N ILE A 97 -0.53 6.26 -27.34
CA ILE A 97 -0.27 7.71 -27.35
C ILE A 97 1.21 8.05 -27.31
N ILE A 98 2.02 7.26 -26.61
CA ILE A 98 3.45 7.56 -26.46
C ILE A 98 4.25 6.89 -27.58
N PRO A 99 4.94 7.67 -28.44
CA PRO A 99 5.73 7.11 -29.53
C PRO A 99 6.83 6.18 -29.03
N GLY A 100 6.97 5.00 -29.65
CA GLY A 100 7.97 4.00 -29.27
C GLY A 100 7.69 3.26 -27.97
N PHE A 101 6.49 3.40 -27.40
CA PHE A 101 6.09 2.71 -26.18
C PHE A 101 5.43 1.38 -26.52
N SER A 102 6.13 0.26 -26.32
CA SER A 102 5.55 -1.06 -26.54
C SER A 102 4.49 -1.40 -25.47
N LEU A 103 3.62 -2.35 -25.77
CA LEU A 103 2.62 -2.82 -24.79
C LEU A 103 3.30 -3.34 -23.50
N ALA A 104 4.46 -3.99 -23.62
CA ALA A 104 5.25 -4.44 -22.48
C ALA A 104 5.73 -3.27 -21.61
N LEU A 105 6.23 -2.19 -22.20
CA LEU A 105 6.59 -0.95 -21.49
C LEU A 105 5.35 -0.31 -20.85
N GLY A 106 4.21 -0.36 -21.55
CA GLY A 106 2.93 0.07 -20.98
C GLY A 106 2.53 -0.71 -19.74
N PHE A 107 2.75 -2.02 -19.70
CA PHE A 107 2.53 -2.83 -18.50
C PHE A 107 3.58 -2.60 -17.41
N VAL A 108 4.82 -2.27 -17.75
CA VAL A 108 5.81 -1.80 -16.76
C VAL A 108 5.28 -0.56 -16.05
N LEU A 109 4.91 0.47 -16.82
CA LEU A 109 4.32 1.69 -16.24
C LEU A 109 3.02 1.38 -15.49
N GLY A 110 2.11 0.61 -16.08
CA GLY A 110 0.84 0.22 -15.47
C GLY A 110 1.02 -0.55 -14.15
N GLY A 111 1.96 -1.50 -14.09
CA GLY A 111 2.30 -2.22 -12.87
C GLY A 111 2.82 -1.30 -11.77
N ILE A 112 3.61 -0.29 -12.13
CA ILE A 112 4.15 0.70 -11.19
C ILE A 112 3.05 1.60 -10.60
N VAL A 113 2.18 2.14 -11.47
CA VAL A 113 1.24 3.20 -11.05
C VAL A 113 -0.16 2.70 -10.70
N SER A 114 -0.46 1.40 -10.87
CA SER A 114 -1.81 0.88 -10.58
C SER A 114 -2.12 0.70 -9.09
N PRO A 115 -1.20 0.30 -8.17
CA PRO A 115 -1.57 0.06 -6.79
C PRO A 115 -1.82 1.38 -6.06
N PRO A 116 -2.95 1.52 -5.34
CA PRO A 116 -3.17 2.65 -4.45
C PRO A 116 -2.41 2.49 -3.14
N ASP A 117 -1.99 3.60 -2.55
CA ASP A 117 -1.24 3.68 -1.30
C ASP A 117 -2.16 3.91 -0.10
N ALA A 118 -2.24 2.94 0.82
CA ALA A 118 -3.02 3.08 2.05
C ALA A 118 -2.43 4.06 3.05
N VAL A 119 -1.12 4.28 3.04
CA VAL A 119 -0.48 5.21 3.98
C VAL A 119 -0.97 6.63 3.73
N SER A 120 -0.96 7.06 2.47
CA SER A 120 -1.49 8.35 2.06
C SER A 120 -2.99 8.48 2.35
N ALA A 121 -3.76 7.44 2.04
CA ALA A 121 -5.19 7.39 2.33
C ALA A 121 -5.44 7.46 3.84
N GLY A 122 -4.77 6.65 4.65
CA GLY A 122 -4.88 6.62 6.10
C GLY A 122 -4.53 7.94 6.76
N ALA A 123 -3.49 8.65 6.27
CA ALA A 123 -3.13 9.97 6.75
C ALA A 123 -4.25 11.01 6.58
N ILE A 124 -5.05 10.89 5.51
CA ILE A 124 -6.19 11.77 5.23
C ILE A 124 -7.41 11.35 6.07
N LEU A 125 -7.66 10.04 6.14
CA LEU A 125 -8.81 9.48 6.86
C LEU A 125 -8.78 9.79 8.37
N LYS A 126 -7.61 10.14 8.93
CA LYS A 126 -7.49 10.64 10.32
C LYS A 126 -8.27 11.93 10.58
N PHE A 127 -8.52 12.75 9.55
CA PHE A 127 -9.20 14.04 9.69
C PHE A 127 -10.71 13.99 9.39
N VAL A 128 -11.24 12.84 8.99
CA VAL A 128 -12.65 12.65 8.62
C VAL A 128 -13.21 11.35 9.17
N LYS A 129 -14.47 11.36 9.59
CA LYS A 129 -15.15 10.13 10.02
C LYS A 129 -15.51 9.31 8.78
N VAL A 130 -15.07 8.07 8.74
CA VAL A 130 -15.32 7.12 7.65
C VAL A 130 -15.92 5.84 8.24
N PRO A 131 -16.92 5.24 7.58
CA PRO A 131 -17.43 3.94 8.00
C PRO A 131 -16.33 2.89 8.12
N LYS A 132 -16.36 2.08 9.18
CA LYS A 132 -15.34 1.04 9.43
C LYS A 132 -15.19 0.08 8.25
N THR A 133 -16.29 -0.22 7.55
CA THR A 133 -16.28 -1.04 6.34
C THR A 133 -15.36 -0.49 5.26
N VAL A 134 -15.43 0.82 4.99
CA VAL A 134 -14.59 1.47 3.97
C VAL A 134 -13.12 1.43 4.38
N SER A 135 -12.80 1.76 5.64
CA SER A 135 -11.43 1.69 6.16
C SER A 135 -10.87 0.27 6.05
N SER A 136 -11.61 -0.74 6.53
CA SER A 136 -11.16 -2.15 6.48
C SER A 136 -10.97 -2.67 5.05
N ILE A 137 -11.79 -2.25 4.09
CA ILE A 137 -11.63 -2.64 2.69
C ILE A 137 -10.37 -1.99 2.12
N LEU A 138 -10.13 -0.68 2.37
CA LEU A 138 -8.95 0.03 1.89
C LEU A 138 -7.65 -0.52 2.48
N GLU A 139 -7.63 -0.80 3.78
CA GLU A 139 -6.47 -1.41 4.45
C GLU A 139 -6.18 -2.81 3.90
N GLY A 140 -7.21 -3.64 3.76
CA GLY A 140 -7.06 -4.99 3.20
C GLY A 140 -6.71 -5.02 1.71
N GLU A 141 -7.26 -4.09 0.92
CA GLU A 141 -6.91 -3.90 -0.48
C GLU A 141 -5.43 -3.57 -0.62
N SER A 142 -4.97 -2.54 0.08
CA SER A 142 -3.59 -2.06 -0.02
C SER A 142 -2.57 -3.13 0.36
N LEU A 143 -2.87 -3.96 1.35
CA LEU A 143 -1.99 -5.05 1.73
C LEU A 143 -1.73 -6.07 0.61
N LEU A 144 -2.72 -6.30 -0.27
CA LEU A 144 -2.64 -7.30 -1.33
C LEU A 144 -2.34 -6.71 -2.72
N ASN A 145 -2.71 -5.45 -2.97
CA ASN A 145 -2.53 -4.81 -4.27
C ASN A 145 -1.07 -4.58 -4.63
N ASP A 146 -0.21 -4.28 -3.64
CA ASP A 146 1.22 -4.12 -3.83
C ASP A 146 1.84 -5.41 -4.39
N ALA A 147 1.42 -6.56 -3.85
CA ALA A 147 1.85 -7.84 -4.35
C ALA A 147 1.41 -8.08 -5.80
N SER A 148 0.13 -7.82 -6.13
CA SER A 148 -0.39 -8.04 -7.48
C SER A 148 0.26 -7.12 -8.51
N SER A 149 0.48 -5.86 -8.16
CA SER A 149 1.10 -4.87 -9.05
C SER A 149 2.58 -5.17 -9.32
N LEU A 150 3.34 -5.53 -8.28
CA LEU A 150 4.75 -5.89 -8.43
C LEU A 150 4.93 -7.18 -9.25
N ILE A 151 3.97 -8.09 -9.19
CA ILE A 151 3.96 -9.27 -10.06
C ILE A 151 3.75 -8.83 -11.52
N ILE A 152 2.75 -7.98 -11.81
CA ILE A 152 2.54 -7.43 -13.17
C ILE A 152 3.81 -6.72 -13.65
N PHE A 153 4.42 -5.89 -12.81
CA PHE A 153 5.66 -5.18 -13.08
C PHE A 153 6.80 -6.14 -13.45
N ARG A 154 7.06 -7.17 -12.63
CA ARG A 154 8.14 -8.16 -12.89
C ARG A 154 7.93 -8.91 -14.20
N PHE A 155 6.69 -9.33 -14.52
CA PHE A 155 6.41 -9.99 -15.80
C PHE A 155 6.58 -9.04 -16.99
N ALA A 156 6.15 -7.80 -16.85
CA ALA A 156 6.36 -6.79 -17.88
C ALA A 156 7.85 -6.52 -18.10
N MET A 157 8.65 -6.47 -17.04
CA MET A 157 10.12 -6.35 -17.14
C MET A 157 10.75 -7.51 -17.90
N ILE A 158 10.34 -8.76 -17.63
CA ILE A 158 10.79 -9.94 -18.36
C ILE A 158 10.38 -9.85 -19.82
N ALA A 159 9.14 -9.41 -20.12
CA ALA A 159 8.67 -9.26 -21.50
C ALA A 159 9.45 -8.20 -22.26
N VAL A 160 9.86 -7.10 -21.61
CA VAL A 160 10.74 -6.08 -22.21
C VAL A 160 12.14 -6.64 -22.47
N ALA A 161 12.69 -7.41 -21.53
CA ALA A 161 14.04 -7.95 -21.64
C ALA A 161 14.17 -9.07 -22.68
N THR A 162 13.12 -9.86 -22.89
CA THR A 162 13.13 -11.04 -23.77
C THR A 162 12.49 -10.80 -25.14
N GLU A 163 11.80 -9.67 -25.31
CA GLU A 163 10.95 -9.34 -26.46
C GLU A 163 9.89 -10.44 -26.78
N GLN A 164 9.69 -11.38 -25.89
CA GLN A 164 8.77 -12.50 -26.04
C GLN A 164 7.92 -12.67 -24.78
N PHE A 165 6.62 -12.86 -24.97
CA PHE A 165 5.71 -13.21 -23.89
C PHE A 165 5.21 -14.64 -24.07
N ILE A 166 5.75 -15.59 -23.30
CA ILE A 166 5.31 -16.99 -23.33
C ILE A 166 4.38 -17.21 -22.14
N PHE A 167 3.07 -17.23 -22.41
CA PHE A 167 2.02 -17.34 -21.38
C PHE A 167 2.21 -18.52 -20.42
N SER A 168 2.59 -19.71 -20.91
CA SER A 168 2.77 -20.89 -20.05
C SER A 168 3.92 -20.73 -19.07
N LYS A 169 5.06 -20.18 -19.50
CA LYS A 169 6.19 -19.88 -18.61
C LYS A 169 5.82 -18.78 -17.60
N ALA A 170 5.10 -17.75 -18.06
CA ALA A 170 4.63 -16.70 -17.19
C ALA A 170 3.69 -17.25 -16.11
N ALA A 171 2.71 -18.09 -16.46
CA ALA A 171 1.77 -18.68 -15.52
C ALA A 171 2.44 -19.60 -14.49
N THR A 172 3.40 -20.42 -14.88
CA THR A 172 4.15 -21.29 -13.95
C THR A 172 5.02 -20.50 -13.00
N SER A 173 5.76 -19.49 -13.49
CA SER A 173 6.56 -18.61 -12.66
C SER A 173 5.70 -17.78 -11.71
N PHE A 174 4.54 -17.31 -12.17
CA PHE A 174 3.56 -16.60 -11.35
C PHE A 174 3.08 -17.48 -10.19
N SER A 175 2.67 -18.71 -10.49
CA SER A 175 2.23 -19.65 -9.47
C SER A 175 3.35 -19.95 -8.47
N TRP A 176 4.58 -20.14 -8.94
CA TRP A 176 5.75 -20.35 -8.07
C TRP A 176 5.99 -19.15 -7.16
N MET A 177 5.97 -17.93 -7.69
CA MET A 177 6.17 -16.70 -6.92
C MET A 177 5.11 -16.53 -5.82
N ILE A 178 3.84 -16.83 -6.12
CA ILE A 178 2.76 -16.70 -5.15
C ILE A 178 2.83 -17.83 -4.09
N VAL A 179 2.79 -19.07 -4.54
CA VAL A 179 2.73 -20.23 -3.63
C VAL A 179 4.00 -20.32 -2.79
N GLY A 180 5.17 -20.14 -3.42
CA GLY A 180 6.46 -20.12 -2.73
C GLY A 180 6.56 -18.97 -1.75
N GLY A 181 6.20 -17.75 -2.16
CA GLY A 181 6.21 -16.58 -1.28
C GLY A 181 5.32 -16.75 -0.05
N VAL A 182 4.07 -17.16 -0.25
CA VAL A 182 3.15 -17.43 0.87
C VAL A 182 3.69 -18.55 1.78
N SER A 183 4.19 -19.65 1.20
CA SER A 183 4.71 -20.78 1.98
C SER A 183 5.92 -20.42 2.82
N ILE A 184 6.87 -19.68 2.25
CA ILE A 184 8.06 -19.18 2.96
C ILE A 184 7.67 -18.22 4.07
N GLY A 185 6.76 -17.28 3.79
CA GLY A 185 6.28 -16.34 4.79
C GLY A 185 5.61 -17.03 5.98
N LEU A 186 4.74 -18.01 5.71
CA LEU A 186 4.09 -18.81 6.75
C LEU A 186 5.12 -19.64 7.55
N LEU A 187 6.09 -20.28 6.87
CA LEU A 187 7.11 -21.12 7.50
C LEU A 187 8.00 -20.28 8.43
N ILE A 188 8.57 -19.18 7.93
CA ILE A 188 9.44 -18.32 8.73
C ILE A 188 8.65 -17.61 9.82
N GLY A 189 7.44 -17.13 9.52
CA GLY A 189 6.54 -16.58 10.53
C GLY A 189 6.23 -17.56 11.66
N TRP A 190 6.02 -18.85 11.33
CA TRP A 190 5.86 -19.89 12.32
C TRP A 190 7.14 -20.14 13.15
N ILE A 191 8.33 -20.11 12.53
CA ILE A 191 9.61 -20.22 13.23
C ILE A 191 9.77 -19.06 14.23
N PHE A 192 9.51 -17.81 13.82
CA PHE A 192 9.56 -16.65 14.70
C PHE A 192 8.53 -16.71 15.83
N MET A 193 7.32 -17.19 15.54
CA MET A 193 6.30 -17.43 16.59
C MET A 193 6.80 -18.44 17.64
N LYS A 194 7.50 -19.50 17.22
CA LYS A 194 8.12 -20.46 18.12
C LYS A 194 9.32 -19.86 18.87
N ALA A 195 10.13 -19.06 18.20
CA ALA A 195 11.26 -18.36 18.81
C ALA A 195 10.78 -17.46 19.97
N HIS A 196 9.78 -16.61 19.74
CA HIS A 196 9.17 -15.79 20.80
C HIS A 196 8.61 -16.61 21.97
N LYS A 197 8.08 -17.79 21.70
CA LYS A 197 7.46 -18.62 22.73
C LYS A 197 8.45 -19.40 23.59
N TYR A 198 9.54 -19.89 22.99
CA TYR A 198 10.45 -20.84 23.65
C TYR A 198 11.80 -20.26 24.05
N LEU A 199 12.22 -19.14 23.41
CA LEU A 199 13.44 -18.46 23.83
C LEU A 199 13.18 -17.60 25.08
N PRO A 200 14.17 -17.42 25.96
CA PRO A 200 14.05 -16.54 27.12
C PRO A 200 14.10 -15.08 26.66
N THR A 201 12.99 -14.57 26.14
CA THR A 201 12.86 -13.19 25.64
C THR A 201 12.33 -12.26 26.72
N ASP A 202 12.88 -11.06 26.75
CA ASP A 202 12.31 -9.90 27.46
C ASP A 202 11.55 -8.99 26.49
N VAL A 203 10.94 -7.91 27.00
CA VAL A 203 10.18 -6.96 26.20
C VAL A 203 11.00 -6.30 25.09
N ASN A 204 12.31 -6.07 25.34
CA ASN A 204 13.20 -5.45 24.36
C ASN A 204 13.55 -6.44 23.25
N THR A 205 13.96 -7.65 23.64
CA THR A 205 14.30 -8.73 22.71
C THR A 205 13.10 -9.11 21.83
N ASP A 206 11.90 -9.22 22.41
CA ASP A 206 10.67 -9.43 21.65
C ASP A 206 10.45 -8.34 20.58
N THR A 207 10.62 -7.08 20.96
CA THR A 207 10.46 -5.96 20.03
C THR A 207 11.47 -6.00 18.89
N LEU A 208 12.76 -6.25 19.22
CA LEU A 208 13.83 -6.38 18.22
C LEU A 208 13.60 -7.56 17.28
N LEU A 209 13.17 -8.72 17.80
CA LEU A 209 12.81 -9.86 16.97
C LEU A 209 11.68 -9.53 15.98
N THR A 210 10.66 -8.76 16.42
CA THR A 210 9.60 -8.34 15.50
C THR A 210 10.14 -7.41 14.41
N LEU A 211 11.11 -6.54 14.69
CA LEU A 211 11.75 -5.65 13.70
C LEU A 211 12.59 -6.42 12.68
N LEU A 212 13.27 -7.48 13.10
CA LEU A 212 14.09 -8.32 12.21
C LEU A 212 13.24 -9.24 11.32
N THR A 213 12.09 -9.67 11.82
CA THR A 213 11.22 -10.65 11.16
C THR A 213 10.91 -10.31 9.69
N PRO A 214 10.41 -9.10 9.32
CA PRO A 214 10.08 -8.80 7.94
C PRO A 214 11.28 -8.85 6.99
N TYR A 215 12.45 -8.43 7.44
CA TYR A 215 13.67 -8.48 6.63
C TYR A 215 14.11 -9.91 6.35
N ILE A 216 14.07 -10.78 7.37
CA ILE A 216 14.45 -12.19 7.21
C ILE A 216 13.45 -12.91 6.30
N ILE A 217 12.14 -12.64 6.46
CA ILE A 217 11.12 -13.21 5.59
C ILE A 217 11.33 -12.77 4.14
N TYR A 218 11.57 -11.47 3.93
CA TYR A 218 11.77 -10.88 2.61
C TYR A 218 12.98 -11.49 1.91
N LEU A 219 14.15 -11.46 2.57
CA LEU A 219 15.40 -12.02 2.03
C LEU A 219 15.26 -13.50 1.68
N ALA A 220 14.71 -14.29 2.59
CA ALA A 220 14.56 -15.73 2.35
C ALA A 220 13.64 -16.05 1.16
N ALA A 221 12.65 -15.22 0.88
CA ALA A 221 11.78 -15.40 -0.27
C ALA A 221 12.46 -14.95 -1.58
N GLU A 222 13.20 -13.83 -1.57
CA GLU A 222 13.92 -13.33 -2.74
C GLU A 222 15.07 -14.28 -3.15
N GLU A 223 15.80 -14.88 -2.21
CA GLU A 223 16.85 -15.88 -2.47
C GLU A 223 16.33 -17.11 -3.25
N VAL A 224 15.07 -17.47 -3.07
CA VAL A 224 14.43 -18.58 -3.79
C VAL A 224 13.62 -18.10 -5.00
N HIS A 225 13.82 -16.84 -5.40
CA HIS A 225 13.10 -16.20 -6.51
C HIS A 225 11.57 -16.21 -6.35
N CYS A 226 11.09 -16.17 -5.09
CA CYS A 226 9.68 -16.02 -4.74
C CYS A 226 9.35 -14.58 -4.41
N SER A 227 8.05 -14.26 -4.26
CA SER A 227 7.64 -12.89 -3.90
C SER A 227 7.92 -12.60 -2.44
N GLY A 228 8.94 -11.76 -2.16
CA GLY A 228 9.25 -11.25 -0.82
C GLY A 228 8.08 -10.48 -0.20
N VAL A 229 7.33 -9.73 -1.03
CA VAL A 229 6.13 -9.00 -0.61
C VAL A 229 5.06 -9.92 -0.05
N LEU A 230 4.67 -10.97 -0.81
CA LEU A 230 3.67 -11.96 -0.36
C LEU A 230 4.16 -12.75 0.86
N ALA A 231 5.46 -13.00 0.93
CA ALA A 231 6.05 -13.68 2.09
C ALA A 231 5.92 -12.82 3.36
N VAL A 232 6.28 -11.55 3.30
CA VAL A 232 6.16 -10.62 4.44
C VAL A 232 4.71 -10.44 4.87
N VAL A 233 3.79 -10.28 3.91
CA VAL A 233 2.36 -10.14 4.19
C VAL A 233 1.80 -11.40 4.85
N SER A 234 2.06 -12.58 4.30
CA SER A 234 1.53 -13.84 4.84
C SER A 234 2.13 -14.18 6.21
N GLY A 235 3.44 -13.95 6.40
CA GLY A 235 4.11 -14.12 7.69
C GLY A 235 3.62 -13.12 8.73
N GLY A 236 3.48 -11.84 8.35
CA GLY A 236 2.93 -10.78 9.19
C GLY A 236 1.51 -11.06 9.65
N LEU A 237 0.62 -11.49 8.74
CA LEU A 237 -0.75 -11.89 9.06
C LEU A 237 -0.81 -13.10 10.01
N LEU A 238 0.04 -14.12 9.79
CA LEU A 238 0.14 -15.28 10.68
C LEU A 238 0.52 -14.85 12.10
N LEU A 239 1.55 -14.03 12.23
CA LEU A 239 2.04 -13.52 13.52
C LEU A 239 1.01 -12.62 14.17
N SER A 240 0.40 -11.68 13.43
CA SER A 240 -0.64 -10.78 13.92
C SER A 240 -1.83 -11.53 14.49
N ASN A 241 -2.33 -12.53 13.77
CA ASN A 241 -3.47 -13.34 14.21
C ASN A 241 -3.18 -14.14 15.49
N ASN A 242 -1.95 -14.56 15.71
CA ASN A 242 -1.54 -15.37 16.86
C ASN A 242 -0.80 -14.57 17.94
N ARG A 243 -0.64 -13.25 17.81
CA ARG A 243 0.18 -12.41 18.72
C ARG A 243 -0.18 -12.56 20.22
N HIS A 244 -1.44 -12.86 20.54
CA HIS A 244 -1.90 -13.07 21.89
C HIS A 244 -1.44 -14.40 22.51
N ARG A 245 -0.93 -15.35 21.70
CA ARG A 245 -0.47 -16.67 22.15
C ARG A 245 1.02 -16.73 22.49
N PHE A 246 1.81 -15.78 21.97
CA PHE A 246 3.26 -15.81 22.13
C PHE A 246 3.86 -14.51 22.70
N LEU A 247 3.18 -13.36 22.57
CA LEU A 247 3.62 -12.10 23.17
C LEU A 247 2.83 -11.77 24.44
N ASN A 248 3.53 -11.35 25.48
CA ASN A 248 2.88 -10.82 26.67
C ASN A 248 2.29 -9.42 26.41
N SER A 249 1.45 -8.92 27.30
CA SER A 249 0.76 -7.63 27.11
C SER A 249 1.72 -6.44 27.05
N ARG A 250 2.84 -6.47 27.78
CA ARG A 250 3.86 -5.42 27.78
C ARG A 250 4.61 -5.37 26.45
N SER A 251 5.05 -6.54 25.92
CA SER A 251 5.70 -6.65 24.62
C SER A 251 4.78 -6.21 23.48
N ARG A 252 3.48 -6.53 23.55
CA ARG A 252 2.51 -6.10 22.53
C ARG A 252 2.33 -4.59 22.49
N ILE A 253 2.15 -3.93 23.63
CA ILE A 253 1.97 -2.47 23.70
C ILE A 253 3.24 -1.77 23.23
N ARG A 254 4.41 -2.21 23.70
CA ARG A 254 5.68 -1.61 23.28
C ARG A 254 5.97 -1.83 21.82
N GLY A 255 5.72 -3.04 21.31
CA GLY A 255 5.87 -3.37 19.89
C GLY A 255 5.03 -2.44 19.01
N VAL A 256 3.76 -2.24 19.32
CA VAL A 256 2.88 -1.32 18.56
C VAL A 256 3.47 0.09 18.53
N ASN A 257 3.87 0.65 19.67
CA ASN A 257 4.42 2.01 19.74
C ASN A 257 5.73 2.17 18.96
N VAL A 258 6.60 1.16 19.00
CA VAL A 258 7.87 1.16 18.25
C VAL A 258 7.60 1.07 16.75
N TRP A 259 6.73 0.17 16.32
CA TRP A 259 6.34 0.01 14.92
C TRP A 259 5.69 1.28 14.36
N GLU A 260 4.77 1.87 15.10
CA GLU A 260 4.12 3.13 14.70
C GLU A 260 5.14 4.26 14.48
N SER A 261 6.10 4.41 15.41
CA SER A 261 7.16 5.42 15.30
C SER A 261 8.15 5.12 14.16
N PHE A 262 8.52 3.85 14.00
CA PHE A 262 9.46 3.42 12.95
C PHE A 262 8.87 3.60 11.56
N CYS A 263 7.66 3.11 11.31
CA CYS A 263 6.99 3.28 10.02
C CYS A 263 6.65 4.75 9.71
N PHE A 264 6.32 5.54 10.74
CA PHE A 264 6.12 6.98 10.60
C PHE A 264 7.38 7.68 10.05
N ILE A 265 8.57 7.35 10.59
CA ILE A 265 9.84 7.87 10.11
C ILE A 265 10.13 7.39 8.68
N LEU A 266 9.96 6.09 8.41
CA LEU A 266 10.20 5.51 7.08
C LEU A 266 9.32 6.18 6.02
N ASN A 267 8.02 6.31 6.29
CA ASN A 267 7.08 7.00 5.40
C ASN A 267 7.49 8.45 5.16
N GLY A 268 7.90 9.16 6.22
CA GLY A 268 8.39 10.52 6.13
C GLY A 268 9.60 10.66 5.20
N PHE A 269 10.56 9.75 5.32
CA PHE A 269 11.73 9.71 4.44
C PHE A 269 11.35 9.46 2.99
N VAL A 270 10.51 8.48 2.72
CA VAL A 270 10.16 8.12 1.34
C VAL A 270 9.42 9.26 0.64
N PHE A 271 8.41 9.87 1.29
CA PHE A 271 7.70 11.00 0.69
C PHE A 271 8.61 12.21 0.46
N MET A 272 9.59 12.43 1.32
CA MET A 272 10.59 13.48 1.12
C MET A 272 11.52 13.16 -0.05
N LEU A 273 11.97 11.90 -0.19
CA LEU A 273 12.81 11.43 -1.29
C LEU A 273 12.10 11.57 -2.64
N ILE A 274 10.79 11.27 -2.72
CA ILE A 274 10.00 11.48 -3.95
C ILE A 274 10.19 12.91 -4.48
N GLY A 275 10.13 13.90 -3.60
CA GLY A 275 10.33 15.29 -4.01
C GLY A 275 11.78 15.63 -4.38
N LEU A 276 12.75 15.05 -3.67
CA LEU A 276 14.18 15.34 -3.87
C LEU A 276 14.74 14.77 -5.18
N ASP A 277 14.19 13.68 -5.70
CA ASP A 277 14.69 13.00 -6.90
C ASP A 277 14.31 13.69 -8.22
N LEU A 278 13.39 14.67 -8.21
CA LEU A 278 12.90 15.31 -9.43
C LEU A 278 14.00 15.91 -10.32
N PRO A 279 15.02 16.62 -9.81
CA PRO A 279 16.05 17.22 -10.69
C PRO A 279 16.86 16.15 -11.45
N GLN A 280 17.07 14.97 -10.84
CA GLN A 280 17.77 13.88 -11.49
C GLN A 280 16.91 13.25 -12.58
N ILE A 281 15.60 13.09 -12.30
CA ILE A 281 14.62 12.56 -13.25
C ILE A 281 14.48 13.50 -14.46
N THR A 282 14.44 14.82 -14.24
CA THR A 282 14.30 15.82 -15.31
C THR A 282 15.54 15.87 -16.21
N LYS A 283 16.76 15.78 -15.66
CA LYS A 283 17.99 15.69 -16.45
C LYS A 283 17.98 14.46 -17.36
N GLY A 284 17.49 13.33 -16.88
CA GLY A 284 17.37 12.13 -17.68
C GLY A 284 16.38 12.23 -18.86
N LEU A 285 15.41 13.16 -18.83
CA LEU A 285 14.52 13.44 -19.96
C LEU A 285 15.21 14.21 -21.08
N GLU A 286 16.11 15.13 -20.73
CA GLU A 286 16.88 15.91 -21.70
C GLU A 286 17.77 14.99 -22.56
N GLU A 287 18.31 13.91 -21.99
CA GLU A 287 19.10 12.91 -22.69
C GLU A 287 18.30 12.15 -23.77
N VAL A 288 16.99 12.04 -23.60
CA VAL A 288 16.06 11.32 -24.52
C VAL A 288 15.38 12.29 -25.51
N ASN A 289 15.75 13.59 -25.52
CA ASN A 289 15.15 14.63 -26.35
C ASN A 289 13.61 14.75 -26.21
N ILE A 290 13.04 14.45 -25.04
CA ILE A 290 11.63 14.62 -24.74
C ILE A 290 11.45 15.93 -23.99
N GLY A 291 10.68 16.86 -24.55
CA GLY A 291 10.38 18.12 -23.90
C GLY A 291 9.58 17.92 -22.59
N ILE A 292 9.96 18.63 -21.53
CA ILE A 292 9.27 18.56 -20.21
C ILE A 292 7.76 18.79 -20.35
N PRO A 293 7.24 19.74 -21.15
CA PRO A 293 5.79 19.91 -21.31
C PRO A 293 5.07 18.69 -21.85
N THR A 294 5.70 17.98 -22.79
CA THR A 294 5.16 16.76 -23.38
C THR A 294 5.12 15.62 -22.34
N ALA A 295 6.20 15.46 -21.58
CA ALA A 295 6.28 14.45 -20.52
C ALA A 295 5.25 14.72 -19.39
N VAL A 296 5.04 15.99 -19.01
CA VAL A 296 3.97 16.40 -18.09
C VAL A 296 2.60 16.06 -18.69
N GLY A 297 2.38 16.33 -19.98
CA GLY A 297 1.13 15.98 -20.67
C GLY A 297 0.83 14.47 -20.59
N TYR A 298 1.83 13.62 -20.80
CA TYR A 298 1.68 12.17 -20.62
C TYR A 298 1.37 11.81 -19.17
N GLY A 299 2.03 12.40 -18.20
CA GLY A 299 1.77 12.17 -16.77
C GLY A 299 0.34 12.56 -16.36
N VAL A 300 -0.15 13.72 -16.82
CA VAL A 300 -1.55 14.15 -16.59
C VAL A 300 -2.54 13.17 -17.22
N LEU A 301 -2.32 12.78 -18.46
CA LEU A 301 -3.17 11.84 -19.18
C LEU A 301 -3.26 10.49 -18.45
N ILE A 302 -2.12 9.91 -18.08
CA ILE A 302 -2.06 8.64 -17.33
C ILE A 302 -2.76 8.78 -15.97
N THR A 303 -2.61 9.92 -15.30
CA THR A 303 -3.35 10.18 -14.05
C THR A 303 -4.86 10.17 -14.23
N ILE A 304 -5.36 10.81 -15.29
CA ILE A 304 -6.79 10.79 -15.61
C ILE A 304 -7.28 9.37 -15.92
N VAL A 305 -6.54 8.64 -16.73
CA VAL A 305 -6.84 7.23 -17.07
C VAL A 305 -6.92 6.37 -15.81
N LEU A 306 -5.99 6.51 -14.89
CA LEU A 306 -5.97 5.80 -13.62
C LEU A 306 -7.18 6.11 -12.74
N ILE A 307 -7.53 7.38 -12.59
CA ILE A 307 -8.68 7.80 -11.79
C ILE A 307 -9.97 7.25 -12.40
N VAL A 308 -10.15 7.42 -13.71
CA VAL A 308 -11.35 6.97 -14.41
C VAL A 308 -11.46 5.44 -14.39
N SER A 309 -10.40 4.72 -14.74
CA SER A 309 -10.40 3.25 -14.75
C SER A 309 -10.70 2.68 -13.37
N ARG A 310 -10.15 3.27 -12.30
CA ARG A 310 -10.38 2.83 -10.92
C ARG A 310 -11.84 3.08 -10.48
N ILE A 311 -12.40 4.24 -10.78
CA ILE A 311 -13.81 4.53 -10.49
C ILE A 311 -14.71 3.55 -11.23
N LEU A 312 -14.52 3.36 -12.54
CA LEU A 312 -15.32 2.43 -13.33
C LEU A 312 -15.20 0.99 -12.81
N SER A 313 -13.98 0.54 -12.50
CA SER A 313 -13.74 -0.79 -11.95
C SER A 313 -14.37 -0.98 -10.57
N SER A 314 -14.39 0.07 -9.73
CA SER A 314 -15.02 0.05 -8.42
C SER A 314 -16.55 -0.17 -8.55
N TYR A 315 -17.21 0.54 -9.46
CA TYR A 315 -18.62 0.30 -9.77
C TYR A 315 -18.83 -1.10 -10.37
N GLY A 316 -17.96 -1.52 -11.28
CA GLY A 316 -17.98 -2.86 -11.86
C GLY A 316 -17.90 -3.96 -10.80
N ALA A 317 -16.98 -3.83 -9.83
CA ALA A 317 -16.84 -4.79 -8.73
C ALA A 317 -18.10 -4.87 -7.86
N VAL A 318 -18.76 -3.74 -7.59
CA VAL A 318 -20.04 -3.73 -6.87
C VAL A 318 -21.15 -4.38 -7.68
N ILE A 319 -21.27 -4.08 -8.98
CA ILE A 319 -22.27 -4.72 -9.85
C ILE A 319 -22.07 -6.24 -9.90
N VAL A 320 -20.83 -6.70 -10.09
CA VAL A 320 -20.50 -8.14 -10.06
C VAL A 320 -20.88 -8.76 -8.72
N THR A 321 -20.60 -8.07 -7.59
CA THR A 321 -20.98 -8.55 -6.26
C THR A 321 -22.50 -8.63 -6.09
N LEU A 322 -23.25 -7.63 -6.60
CA LEU A 322 -24.72 -7.62 -6.55
C LEU A 322 -25.34 -8.75 -7.39
N ILE A 323 -24.75 -9.09 -8.53
CA ILE A 323 -25.17 -10.24 -9.35
C ILE A 323 -24.81 -11.55 -8.63
N ALA A 324 -23.56 -11.64 -8.13
CA ALA A 324 -23.05 -12.84 -7.46
C ALA A 324 -23.79 -13.18 -6.16
N ARG A 325 -24.40 -12.20 -5.47
CA ARG A 325 -25.17 -12.44 -4.24
C ARG A 325 -26.35 -13.40 -4.42
N ASN A 326 -26.87 -13.49 -5.64
CA ASN A 326 -27.96 -14.41 -5.96
C ASN A 326 -27.51 -15.88 -5.96
N PHE A 327 -26.20 -16.14 -6.07
CA PHE A 327 -25.61 -17.47 -6.16
C PHE A 327 -24.70 -17.80 -4.96
N ILE A 328 -24.24 -16.79 -4.23
CA ILE A 328 -23.20 -16.95 -3.21
C ILE A 328 -23.51 -16.03 -2.02
N THR A 329 -23.31 -16.52 -0.80
CA THR A 329 -23.43 -15.69 0.42
C THR A 329 -22.45 -14.52 0.41
N VAL A 330 -22.93 -13.30 0.51
CA VAL A 330 -22.13 -12.06 0.61
C VAL A 330 -22.03 -11.60 2.06
N ALA A 331 -20.99 -10.82 2.35
CA ALA A 331 -20.70 -10.34 3.70
C ALA A 331 -21.75 -9.38 4.27
N ASP A 332 -22.42 -8.63 3.39
CA ASP A 332 -23.51 -7.73 3.74
C ASP A 332 -24.62 -7.84 2.69
N SER A 333 -25.87 -7.96 3.15
CA SER A 333 -27.04 -8.00 2.27
C SER A 333 -27.48 -6.61 1.84
N LYS A 334 -27.06 -5.55 2.52
CA LYS A 334 -27.40 -4.16 2.18
C LYS A 334 -26.67 -3.77 0.88
N ASN A 335 -27.39 -3.07 0.02
CA ASN A 335 -26.81 -2.47 -1.18
C ASN A 335 -25.93 -1.27 -0.73
N PRO A 336 -24.63 -1.23 -1.03
CA PRO A 336 -23.75 -0.12 -0.65
C PRO A 336 -24.11 1.22 -1.36
N GLY A 337 -25.11 1.19 -2.28
CA GLY A 337 -25.49 2.35 -3.07
C GLY A 337 -24.36 2.78 -4.03
N TYR A 338 -24.50 3.98 -4.58
CA TYR A 338 -23.50 4.57 -5.49
C TYR A 338 -22.40 5.37 -4.77
N LYS A 339 -22.62 5.68 -3.51
CA LYS A 339 -21.73 6.54 -2.69
C LYS A 339 -20.42 5.84 -2.30
N VAL A 340 -20.50 4.62 -1.78
CA VAL A 340 -19.34 3.86 -1.32
C VAL A 340 -18.39 3.48 -2.47
N PRO A 341 -18.87 2.94 -3.62
CA PRO A 341 -17.99 2.66 -4.76
C PRO A 341 -17.24 3.88 -5.28
N PHE A 342 -17.88 5.05 -5.29
CA PHE A 342 -17.23 6.30 -5.67
C PHE A 342 -16.06 6.63 -4.75
N ILE A 343 -16.27 6.57 -3.43
CA ILE A 343 -15.20 6.86 -2.46
C ILE A 343 -14.06 5.86 -2.59
N LEU A 344 -14.34 4.55 -2.71
CA LEU A 344 -13.32 3.51 -2.91
C LEU A 344 -12.53 3.74 -4.22
N GLY A 345 -13.23 4.14 -5.29
CA GLY A 345 -12.60 4.48 -6.56
C GLY A 345 -11.78 5.77 -6.48
N TRP A 346 -12.25 6.79 -5.79
CA TRP A 346 -11.54 8.06 -5.62
C TRP A 346 -10.33 7.94 -4.69
N THR A 347 -10.33 7.01 -3.74
CA THR A 347 -9.23 6.74 -2.82
C THR A 347 -8.13 5.95 -3.52
N GLY A 348 -7.54 6.54 -4.54
CA GLY A 348 -6.55 5.89 -5.40
C GLY A 348 -5.22 6.63 -5.46
N MET A 349 -4.79 7.26 -4.36
CA MET A 349 -3.50 7.95 -4.30
C MET A 349 -2.35 6.97 -4.46
N ARG A 350 -1.27 7.39 -5.10
CA ARG A 350 -0.05 6.60 -5.30
C ARG A 350 1.03 7.09 -4.34
N GLY A 351 1.95 6.21 -3.96
CA GLY A 351 2.94 6.54 -2.96
C GLY A 351 4.24 5.74 -3.08
N VAL A 352 4.68 5.23 -1.95
CA VAL A 352 6.00 4.64 -1.71
C VAL A 352 6.33 3.50 -2.66
N VAL A 353 5.42 2.54 -2.81
CA VAL A 353 5.66 1.33 -3.62
C VAL A 353 5.80 1.66 -5.09
N SER A 354 5.00 2.63 -5.60
CA SER A 354 5.11 3.09 -6.98
C SER A 354 6.46 3.73 -7.28
N LEU A 355 6.99 4.57 -6.38
CA LEU A 355 8.31 5.15 -6.56
C LEU A 355 9.40 4.09 -6.50
N ALA A 356 9.37 3.23 -5.48
CA ALA A 356 10.34 2.16 -5.31
C ALA A 356 10.37 1.26 -6.56
N ALA A 357 9.21 0.84 -7.07
CA ALA A 357 9.10 0.06 -8.30
C ALA A 357 9.66 0.80 -9.52
N ALA A 358 9.41 2.09 -9.66
CA ALA A 358 9.96 2.87 -10.76
C ALA A 358 11.49 2.95 -10.69
N LEU A 359 12.04 3.25 -9.53
CA LEU A 359 13.49 3.34 -9.33
C LEU A 359 14.21 2.00 -9.54
N SER A 360 13.54 0.86 -9.27
CA SER A 360 14.12 -0.48 -9.48
C SER A 360 14.27 -0.89 -10.95
N ILE A 361 13.79 -0.07 -11.91
CA ILE A 361 14.05 -0.32 -13.32
C ILE A 361 15.55 -0.22 -13.58
N PRO A 362 16.22 -1.28 -14.07
CA PRO A 362 17.66 -1.24 -14.32
C PRO A 362 18.01 -0.22 -15.38
N VAL A 363 19.21 0.35 -15.31
CA VAL A 363 19.71 1.27 -16.33
C VAL A 363 20.02 0.52 -17.62
N TYR A 364 20.55 -0.68 -17.51
CA TYR A 364 20.92 -1.55 -18.63
C TYR A 364 20.22 -2.90 -18.54
N LEU A 365 19.78 -3.41 -19.66
CA LEU A 365 19.31 -4.79 -19.81
C LEU A 365 20.50 -5.78 -19.81
N ASN A 366 20.23 -7.07 -19.59
CA ASN A 366 21.25 -8.12 -19.57
C ASN A 366 22.03 -8.25 -20.91
N ASN A 367 21.49 -7.73 -21.99
CA ASN A 367 22.15 -7.66 -23.31
C ASN A 367 23.07 -6.43 -23.48
N GLY A 368 23.27 -5.62 -22.45
CA GLY A 368 24.09 -4.40 -22.45
C GLY A 368 23.41 -3.16 -23.05
N ASN A 369 22.21 -3.28 -23.59
CA ASN A 369 21.44 -2.15 -24.08
C ASN A 369 20.80 -1.38 -22.93
N GLY A 370 20.68 -0.05 -23.07
CA GLY A 370 19.93 0.77 -22.10
C GLY A 370 18.46 0.34 -22.03
N PHE A 371 17.85 0.41 -20.84
CA PHE A 371 16.42 0.12 -20.70
C PHE A 371 15.59 1.17 -21.47
N PRO A 372 14.72 0.75 -22.41
CA PRO A 372 14.00 1.68 -23.27
C PRO A 372 13.06 2.57 -22.46
N GLN A 373 13.04 3.86 -22.74
CA GLN A 373 12.14 4.86 -22.14
C GLN A 373 12.16 4.93 -20.61
N ARG A 374 13.21 4.43 -19.93
CA ARG A 374 13.34 4.40 -18.48
C ARG A 374 13.07 5.76 -17.83
N ASN A 375 13.76 6.80 -18.32
CA ASN A 375 13.64 8.15 -17.73
C ASN A 375 12.24 8.74 -17.90
N LEU A 376 11.55 8.42 -19.01
CA LEU A 376 10.16 8.82 -19.21
C LEU A 376 9.20 8.09 -18.25
N ILE A 377 9.40 6.79 -18.01
CA ILE A 377 8.59 6.02 -17.04
C ILE A 377 8.76 6.60 -15.64
N LEU A 378 10.00 6.91 -15.23
CA LEU A 378 10.29 7.55 -13.94
C LEU A 378 9.56 8.89 -13.80
N PHE A 379 9.66 9.74 -14.84
CA PHE A 379 9.03 11.05 -14.82
C PHE A 379 7.50 10.97 -14.79
N ILE A 380 6.89 10.12 -15.62
CA ILE A 380 5.43 9.91 -15.62
C ILE A 380 4.98 9.42 -14.24
N THR A 381 5.71 8.46 -13.65
CA THR A 381 5.41 7.93 -12.31
C THR A 381 5.44 9.04 -11.27
N PHE A 382 6.47 9.90 -11.30
CA PHE A 382 6.56 11.05 -10.39
C PHE A 382 5.35 11.99 -10.54
N ILE A 383 4.99 12.36 -11.76
CA ILE A 383 3.82 13.22 -12.03
C ILE A 383 2.52 12.57 -11.54
N VAL A 384 2.35 11.27 -11.76
CA VAL A 384 1.18 10.51 -11.29
C VAL A 384 1.10 10.53 -9.77
N ILE A 385 2.20 10.27 -9.07
CA ILE A 385 2.25 10.33 -7.59
C ILE A 385 1.89 11.73 -7.11
N LEU A 386 2.53 12.76 -7.66
CA LEU A 386 2.30 14.14 -7.28
C LEU A 386 0.83 14.57 -7.50
N LEU A 387 0.29 14.33 -8.70
CA LEU A 387 -1.08 14.71 -9.04
C LEU A 387 -2.12 13.94 -8.22
N THR A 388 -1.94 12.64 -8.02
CA THR A 388 -2.89 11.86 -7.22
C THR A 388 -2.86 12.27 -5.76
N LEU A 389 -1.69 12.54 -5.18
CA LEU A 389 -1.59 13.07 -3.83
C LEU A 389 -2.23 14.44 -3.69
N LEU A 390 -1.99 15.35 -4.64
CA LEU A 390 -2.56 16.70 -4.61
C LEU A 390 -4.07 16.68 -4.88
N ILE A 391 -4.50 16.12 -6.01
CA ILE A 391 -5.91 16.20 -6.43
C ILE A 391 -6.78 15.33 -5.52
N GLN A 392 -6.48 14.04 -5.43
CA GLN A 392 -7.29 13.12 -4.64
C GLN A 392 -7.10 13.37 -3.13
N GLY A 393 -5.88 13.66 -2.69
CA GLY A 393 -5.58 13.90 -1.29
C GLY A 393 -6.27 15.13 -0.71
N LEU A 394 -6.31 16.25 -1.43
CA LEU A 394 -6.97 17.47 -0.97
C LEU A 394 -8.50 17.42 -1.11
N THR A 395 -9.00 16.70 -2.11
CA THR A 395 -10.46 16.63 -2.38
C THR A 395 -11.16 15.51 -1.64
N LEU A 396 -10.46 14.46 -1.22
CA LEU A 396 -11.05 13.31 -0.53
C LEU A 396 -11.82 13.67 0.75
N PRO A 397 -11.31 14.55 1.65
CA PRO A 397 -12.06 14.97 2.84
C PRO A 397 -13.38 15.65 2.49
N TYR A 398 -13.40 16.44 1.42
CA TYR A 398 -14.60 17.12 0.94
C TYR A 398 -15.65 16.11 0.45
N PHE A 399 -15.23 15.15 -0.39
CA PHE A 399 -16.14 14.11 -0.89
C PHE A 399 -16.68 13.23 0.21
N ILE A 400 -15.84 12.81 1.18
CA ILE A 400 -16.29 12.00 2.32
C ILE A 400 -17.35 12.76 3.12
N LYS A 401 -17.09 14.01 3.49
CA LYS A 401 -18.05 14.83 4.24
C LYS A 401 -19.36 15.03 3.48
N LYS A 402 -19.33 15.25 2.15
CA LYS A 402 -20.51 15.52 1.35
C LYS A 402 -21.33 14.26 1.03
N ILE A 403 -20.65 13.12 0.86
CA ILE A 403 -21.25 11.91 0.32
C ILE A 403 -21.63 10.92 1.43
N LEU A 404 -20.83 10.80 2.51
CA LEU A 404 -21.02 9.79 3.56
C LEU A 404 -21.75 10.32 4.81
N THR A 405 -22.05 11.62 4.90
CA THR A 405 -22.74 12.21 6.07
C THR A 405 -24.17 11.67 6.32
N ASP A 406 -24.80 11.04 5.32
CA ASP A 406 -26.14 10.48 5.43
C ASP A 406 -26.19 8.95 5.60
N THR A 407 -25.07 8.30 5.76
CA THR A 407 -25.11 6.86 6.06
C THR A 407 -25.33 6.69 7.56
N ASP A 408 -26.54 6.24 7.91
CA ASP A 408 -26.92 5.68 9.22
C ASP A 408 -25.99 4.51 9.59
N ASP A 409 -24.74 4.80 9.90
CA ASP A 409 -23.92 3.91 10.70
C ASP A 409 -24.18 4.34 12.15
N ASP A 410 -25.29 3.85 12.72
CA ASP A 410 -25.57 3.78 14.15
C ASP A 410 -24.54 2.92 14.92
N ALA A 411 -23.32 2.85 14.41
CA ALA A 411 -22.22 2.26 15.12
C ALA A 411 -21.83 3.21 16.26
N LEU A 412 -22.30 2.88 17.45
CA LEU A 412 -21.86 3.46 18.72
C LEU A 412 -20.37 3.77 18.65
N SER A 413 -19.95 4.93 19.10
CA SER A 413 -18.53 5.26 19.17
C SER A 413 -17.79 4.17 19.95
N ARG A 414 -16.49 3.96 19.69
CA ARG A 414 -15.69 2.98 20.45
C ARG A 414 -15.84 3.18 21.97
N ALA A 415 -15.97 4.42 22.41
CA ALA A 415 -16.15 4.78 23.81
C ALA A 415 -17.51 4.32 24.33
N GLU A 416 -18.58 4.48 23.55
CA GLU A 416 -19.93 4.03 23.90
C GLU A 416 -20.03 2.49 23.94
N VAL A 417 -19.46 1.80 22.94
CA VAL A 417 -19.38 0.33 22.95
C VAL A 417 -18.60 -0.17 24.18
N TYR A 418 -17.48 0.48 24.50
CA TYR A 418 -16.68 0.12 25.67
C TYR A 418 -17.43 0.36 26.97
N ASN A 419 -18.19 1.45 27.09
CA ASN A 419 -19.01 1.76 28.26
C ASN A 419 -20.19 0.77 28.40
N ASN A 420 -20.86 0.43 27.29
CA ASN A 420 -21.93 -0.56 27.31
C ASN A 420 -21.42 -1.94 27.71
N ILE A 421 -20.28 -2.40 27.18
CA ILE A 421 -19.65 -3.67 27.59
C ILE A 421 -19.28 -3.63 29.10
N ARG A 422 -18.71 -2.51 29.56
CA ARG A 422 -18.41 -2.35 30.99
C ARG A 422 -19.64 -2.42 31.87
N GLN A 423 -20.73 -1.79 31.45
CA GLN A 423 -21.98 -1.80 32.17
C GLN A 423 -22.58 -3.22 32.22
N GLU A 424 -22.65 -3.92 31.07
CA GLU A 424 -23.13 -5.31 31.03
C GLU A 424 -22.28 -6.26 31.90
N LEU A 425 -20.95 -6.09 31.88
CA LEU A 425 -20.06 -6.87 32.73
C LEU A 425 -20.24 -6.57 34.19
N ALA A 426 -20.49 -5.31 34.59
CA ALA A 426 -20.75 -4.93 35.98
C ALA A 426 -22.10 -5.46 36.45
N GLU A 427 -23.15 -5.40 35.63
CA GLU A 427 -24.48 -5.96 35.92
C GLU A 427 -24.40 -7.49 36.07
N PHE A 428 -23.74 -8.19 35.12
CA PHE A 428 -23.54 -9.64 35.22
C PHE A 428 -22.75 -10.04 36.47
N ALA A 429 -21.66 -9.34 36.79
CA ALA A 429 -20.87 -9.61 37.98
C ALA A 429 -21.69 -9.41 39.25
N THR A 430 -22.52 -8.36 39.29
CA THR A 430 -23.40 -8.07 40.42
C THR A 430 -24.48 -9.15 40.61
N GLU A 431 -25.09 -9.58 39.51
CA GLU A 431 -26.09 -10.65 39.52
C GLU A 431 -25.46 -12.00 39.93
N TYR A 432 -24.28 -12.31 39.40
CA TYR A 432 -23.54 -13.52 39.78
C TYR A 432 -23.18 -13.55 41.27
N LEU A 433 -22.71 -12.42 41.82
CA LEU A 433 -22.40 -12.30 43.26
C LEU A 433 -23.65 -12.42 44.11
N LYS A 434 -24.76 -11.78 43.76
CA LYS A 434 -26.04 -11.91 44.45
C LYS A 434 -26.54 -13.34 44.45
N LYS A 435 -26.43 -14.06 43.34
CA LYS A 435 -26.92 -15.43 43.17
C LYS A 435 -26.08 -16.47 43.93
N ASN A 436 -24.78 -16.27 44.05
CA ASN A 436 -23.88 -17.29 44.61
C ASN A 436 -23.33 -16.95 46.00
N TYR A 437 -23.44 -15.70 46.45
CA TYR A 437 -22.81 -15.20 47.66
C TYR A 437 -23.74 -14.28 48.49
N SER A 438 -25.04 -14.18 48.18
CA SER A 438 -25.99 -13.51 49.07
C SER A 438 -26.33 -14.48 50.19
N GLU A 439 -25.77 -14.27 51.39
CA GLU A 439 -26.35 -14.77 52.66
C GLU A 439 -27.60 -14.01 53.02
#